data_45fc4515d2cdb06a93586beb40185214
#
_entry.id   45fc4515d2cdb06a93586beb40185214
#
_cell.length_a   1.000
_cell.length_b   1.000
_cell.length_c   1.000
_cell.angle_alpha   90.00
_cell.angle_beta   90.00
_cell.angle_gamma   90.00
#
_symmetry.space_group_name_H-M   'P 1'
#
loop_
_entity.id
_entity.type
_entity.pdbx_description
1 polymer ?
#
loop_
_entity_poly.entity_id
_entity_poly.type
_entity_poly.pdbx_seq_one_letter_code
_entity_poly.pdbx_strand_id
1 'polypeptide(L)'
;MQSTRAWPDTLAAGPASARPTRAAALLQVLAIGGYGVWLWLGLSLLLGLSRLGRNSTLAPLGLGAVLVGAGLLLACLRVPGLARWHGWQPRPGHRPTRSALMALATWLPVLAVAGLAHGDNSFWATRLAGALLMLCSLVSLLQATHDDRACLPAPLQRATALLPACRITTAAYIGGLWLWLMVRVQGEFDGGRNAYLWILLLLALALCLGLLESGMWQSLREPEAVSGEATVGRSRLPARLVAALLTYALPCAALLLGGSSGSLLAAALAAPSGMLGQLLERYLYEIALGDAAAAKPASPARVH
;
A
#
# COMPACT_ATOMS: atom_id res chain seq x y z
N MET A 1 30.94 20.98 -48.97
CA MET A 1 30.67 19.55 -48.67
C MET A 1 30.49 19.41 -47.16
N GLN A 2 29.25 19.57 -46.68
CA GLN A 2 28.89 19.37 -45.28
C GLN A 2 28.22 18.00 -45.18
N SER A 3 28.90 17.04 -44.53
CA SER A 3 28.36 15.73 -44.24
C SER A 3 27.40 15.86 -43.04
N THR A 4 26.11 15.86 -43.30
CA THR A 4 25.05 15.67 -42.31
C THR A 4 25.16 14.27 -41.73
N ARG A 5 25.81 14.15 -40.56
CA ARG A 5 25.70 12.92 -39.74
C ARG A 5 24.28 12.76 -39.31
N ALA A 6 23.54 11.87 -39.97
CA ALA A 6 22.27 11.35 -39.45
C ALA A 6 22.55 10.62 -38.14
N TRP A 7 22.02 11.15 -37.05
CA TRP A 7 21.97 10.45 -35.77
C TRP A 7 21.02 9.25 -35.94
N PRO A 8 21.39 8.07 -35.44
CA PRO A 8 20.53 6.91 -35.56
C PRO A 8 19.26 7.13 -34.70
N ASP A 9 18.09 6.93 -35.32
CA ASP A 9 16.74 7.02 -34.75
C ASP A 9 16.44 5.97 -33.66
N THR A 10 17.41 5.57 -32.85
CA THR A 10 17.28 4.58 -31.80
C THR A 10 16.66 5.14 -30.48
N LEU A 11 16.24 6.41 -30.46
CA LEU A 11 15.62 7.04 -29.27
C LEU A 11 14.08 7.03 -29.26
N ALA A 12 13.44 6.49 -30.31
CA ALA A 12 11.97 6.47 -30.40
C ALA A 12 11.32 5.20 -29.81
N ALA A 13 12.08 4.25 -29.26
CA ALA A 13 11.49 3.22 -28.41
C ALA A 13 11.20 3.84 -27.05
N GLY A 14 10.03 4.48 -26.91
CA GLY A 14 9.48 4.83 -25.60
C GLY A 14 9.57 3.61 -24.68
N PRO A 15 9.80 3.78 -23.37
CA PRO A 15 10.00 2.66 -22.47
C PRO A 15 8.80 1.71 -22.63
N ALA A 16 9.05 0.59 -23.32
CA ALA A 16 8.08 -0.48 -23.43
C ALA A 16 7.53 -0.71 -22.02
N SER A 17 6.24 -0.58 -21.84
CA SER A 17 5.56 -0.70 -20.55
C SER A 17 5.92 -2.07 -19.97
N ALA A 18 6.98 -2.10 -19.15
CA ALA A 18 7.42 -3.33 -18.54
C ALA A 18 6.24 -3.87 -17.74
N ARG A 19 5.75 -5.07 -18.10
CA ARG A 19 4.65 -5.73 -17.39
C ARG A 19 4.97 -5.75 -15.90
N PRO A 20 4.00 -5.44 -15.04
CA PRO A 20 4.20 -5.46 -13.60
C PRO A 20 4.71 -6.84 -13.17
N THR A 21 5.81 -6.89 -12.44
CA THR A 21 6.33 -8.14 -11.91
C THR A 21 5.60 -8.45 -10.60
N ARG A 22 5.32 -9.75 -10.35
CA ARG A 22 4.72 -10.19 -9.07
C ARG A 22 5.52 -9.72 -7.87
N ALA A 23 6.85 -9.70 -8.00
CA ALA A 23 7.74 -9.21 -6.96
C ALA A 23 7.52 -7.71 -6.66
N ALA A 24 7.33 -6.87 -7.67
CA ALA A 24 7.07 -5.44 -7.47
C ALA A 24 5.74 -5.21 -6.73
N ALA A 25 4.68 -5.93 -7.10
CA ALA A 25 3.39 -5.85 -6.42
C ALA A 25 3.49 -6.33 -4.96
N LEU A 26 4.23 -7.44 -4.70
CA LEU A 26 4.46 -7.95 -3.34
C LEU A 26 5.11 -6.89 -2.46
N LEU A 27 6.19 -6.29 -2.93
CA LEU A 27 6.95 -5.32 -2.15
C LEU A 27 6.18 -4.04 -1.88
N GLN A 28 5.36 -3.64 -2.84
CA GLN A 28 4.47 -2.51 -2.68
C GLN A 28 3.41 -2.77 -1.60
N VAL A 29 2.80 -3.95 -1.59
CA VAL A 29 1.80 -4.33 -0.58
C VAL A 29 2.43 -4.48 0.80
N LEU A 30 3.63 -5.06 0.90
CA LEU A 30 4.39 -5.13 2.15
C LEU A 30 4.65 -3.72 2.72
N ALA A 31 5.13 -2.81 1.91
CA ALA A 31 5.40 -1.44 2.36
C ALA A 31 4.10 -0.70 2.75
N ILE A 32 3.00 -0.85 1.99
CA ILE A 32 1.69 -0.28 2.35
C ILE A 32 1.23 -0.83 3.71
N GLY A 33 1.34 -2.15 3.93
CA GLY A 33 1.03 -2.77 5.21
C GLY A 33 1.89 -2.25 6.36
N GLY A 34 3.20 -2.08 6.12
CA GLY A 34 4.14 -1.54 7.11
C GLY A 34 3.84 -0.09 7.49
N TYR A 35 3.55 0.78 6.52
CA TYR A 35 3.07 2.14 6.79
C TYR A 35 1.74 2.15 7.55
N GLY A 36 0.86 1.18 7.27
CA GLY A 36 -0.39 0.99 7.99
C GLY A 36 -0.18 0.63 9.47
N VAL A 37 0.77 -0.26 9.78
CA VAL A 37 1.17 -0.58 11.17
C VAL A 37 1.69 0.67 11.87
N TRP A 38 2.57 1.45 11.23
CA TRP A 38 3.10 2.69 11.79
C TRP A 38 2.02 3.77 11.98
N LEU A 39 1.05 3.84 11.07
CA LEU A 39 -0.09 4.74 11.19
C LEU A 39 -0.90 4.44 12.47
N TRP A 40 -1.24 3.18 12.70
CA TRP A 40 -1.98 2.77 13.89
C TRP A 40 -1.16 2.90 15.17
N LEU A 41 0.11 2.51 15.13
CA LEU A 41 1.01 2.68 16.28
C LEU A 41 1.15 4.17 16.62
N GLY A 42 1.39 5.03 15.63
CA GLY A 42 1.48 6.47 15.81
C GLY A 42 0.21 7.08 16.38
N LEU A 43 -0.96 6.64 15.90
CA LEU A 43 -2.26 7.05 16.42
C LEU A 43 -2.46 6.60 17.87
N SER A 44 -2.11 5.37 18.22
CA SER A 44 -2.24 4.84 19.58
C SER A 44 -1.35 5.57 20.58
N LEU A 45 -0.12 5.93 20.17
CA LEU A 45 0.80 6.74 20.97
C LEU A 45 0.29 8.18 21.14
N LEU A 46 -0.20 8.79 20.06
CA LEU A 46 -0.76 10.14 20.08
C LEU A 46 -1.94 10.26 21.06
N LEU A 47 -2.86 9.28 21.00
CA LEU A 47 -4.04 9.25 21.86
C LEU A 47 -3.74 8.77 23.29
N GLY A 48 -2.52 8.30 23.55
CA GLY A 48 -2.13 7.75 24.86
C GLY A 48 -2.87 6.46 25.21
N LEU A 49 -3.34 5.72 24.19
CA LEU A 49 -4.06 4.45 24.37
C LEU A 49 -3.12 3.30 24.71
N SER A 50 -1.86 3.40 24.31
CA SER A 50 -0.83 2.41 24.61
C SER A 50 -0.30 2.62 26.03
N ARG A 51 -0.94 2.00 27.00
CA ARG A 51 -0.46 1.89 28.40
C ARG A 51 0.66 0.83 28.53
N LEU A 52 1.16 0.37 27.45
CA LEU A 52 1.86 -0.87 27.25
C LEU A 52 3.35 -0.63 27.40
N GLY A 53 4.05 -1.62 27.94
CA GLY A 53 5.46 -1.58 28.19
C GLY A 53 6.30 -1.41 26.89
N ARG A 54 7.60 -1.34 27.04
CA ARG A 54 8.56 -1.15 25.94
C ARG A 54 8.35 -2.13 24.78
N ASN A 55 8.12 -3.41 25.08
CA ASN A 55 8.00 -4.46 24.07
C ASN A 55 6.75 -4.29 23.18
N SER A 56 5.65 -3.82 23.74
CA SER A 56 4.41 -3.62 23.01
C SER A 56 4.49 -2.47 21.99
N THR A 57 5.36 -1.51 22.22
CA THR A 57 5.64 -0.44 21.25
C THR A 57 6.69 -0.89 20.23
N LEU A 58 7.77 -1.57 20.67
CA LEU A 58 8.87 -1.95 19.79
C LEU A 58 8.52 -3.06 18.81
N ALA A 59 7.66 -4.03 19.19
CA ALA A 59 7.30 -5.13 18.30
C ALA A 59 6.53 -4.65 17.05
N PRO A 60 5.43 -3.87 17.13
CA PRO A 60 4.78 -3.34 15.95
C PRO A 60 5.64 -2.32 15.20
N LEU A 61 6.48 -1.52 15.90
CA LEU A 61 7.42 -0.63 15.26
C LEU A 61 8.42 -1.40 14.40
N GLY A 62 9.01 -2.48 14.96
CA GLY A 62 9.94 -3.37 14.28
C GLY A 62 9.30 -4.12 13.11
N LEU A 63 8.07 -4.63 13.28
CA LEU A 63 7.32 -5.26 12.20
C LEU A 63 7.11 -4.28 11.04
N GLY A 64 6.65 -3.05 11.32
CA GLY A 64 6.51 -2.01 10.30
C GLY A 64 7.85 -1.71 9.61
N ALA A 65 8.95 -1.64 10.39
CA ALA A 65 10.30 -1.41 9.84
C ALA A 65 10.75 -2.55 8.89
N VAL A 66 10.48 -3.80 9.24
CA VAL A 66 10.77 -4.95 8.37
C VAL A 66 9.95 -4.89 7.09
N LEU A 67 8.65 -4.62 7.19
CA LEU A 67 7.75 -4.56 6.04
C LEU A 67 8.10 -3.40 5.09
N VAL A 68 8.29 -2.19 5.63
CA VAL A 68 8.71 -1.02 4.84
C VAL A 68 10.13 -1.20 4.32
N GLY A 69 11.05 -1.68 5.17
CA GLY A 69 12.45 -1.90 4.82
C GLY A 69 12.62 -2.96 3.74
N ALA A 70 11.85 -4.05 3.75
CA ALA A 70 11.82 -5.02 2.66
C ALA A 70 11.43 -4.36 1.35
N GLY A 71 10.40 -3.50 1.33
CA GLY A 71 10.00 -2.72 0.17
C GLY A 71 11.12 -1.81 -0.35
N LEU A 72 11.82 -1.10 0.54
CA LEU A 72 12.91 -0.19 0.20
C LEU A 72 14.19 -0.92 -0.24
N LEU A 73 14.59 -1.98 0.47
CA LEU A 73 15.80 -2.77 0.16
C LEU A 73 15.72 -3.39 -1.22
N LEU A 74 14.56 -3.91 -1.60
CA LEU A 74 14.37 -4.52 -2.92
C LEU A 74 14.24 -3.47 -4.03
N ALA A 75 13.84 -2.24 -3.69
CA ALA A 75 14.00 -1.10 -4.60
C ALA A 75 15.48 -0.84 -4.93
N CYS A 76 16.35 -0.95 -3.93
CA CYS A 76 17.80 -0.82 -4.09
C CYS A 76 18.42 -1.99 -4.89
N LEU A 77 17.85 -3.19 -4.82
CA LEU A 77 18.35 -4.39 -5.51
C LEU A 77 17.96 -4.48 -7.01
N ARG A 78 17.55 -3.37 -7.62
CA ARG A 78 17.26 -3.24 -9.05
C ARG A 78 16.15 -4.17 -9.59
N VAL A 79 15.12 -4.42 -8.80
CA VAL A 79 13.94 -5.14 -9.31
C VAL A 79 13.22 -4.22 -10.31
N PRO A 80 13.12 -4.59 -11.60
CA PRO A 80 12.44 -3.77 -12.60
C PRO A 80 10.98 -3.55 -12.20
N GLY A 81 10.54 -2.30 -12.14
CA GLY A 81 9.19 -1.90 -11.74
C GLY A 81 9.09 -1.30 -10.33
N LEU A 82 9.95 -1.68 -9.38
CA LEU A 82 9.93 -1.14 -8.02
C LEU A 82 10.66 0.21 -7.92
N ALA A 83 11.67 0.43 -8.75
CA ALA A 83 12.40 1.70 -8.83
C ALA A 83 11.50 2.90 -9.12
N ARG A 84 10.31 2.68 -9.70
CA ARG A 84 9.32 3.74 -9.97
C ARG A 84 8.53 4.13 -8.73
N TRP A 85 8.30 3.21 -7.81
CA TRP A 85 7.41 3.45 -6.69
C TRP A 85 7.99 4.41 -5.64
N HIS A 86 9.32 4.42 -5.46
CA HIS A 86 10.00 5.34 -4.54
C HIS A 86 10.98 6.28 -5.25
N GLY A 87 10.99 6.34 -6.59
CA GLY A 87 11.89 7.18 -7.34
C GLY A 87 13.39 6.87 -7.13
N TRP A 88 13.70 5.72 -6.57
CA TRP A 88 15.05 5.24 -6.35
C TRP A 88 15.61 4.65 -7.64
N GLN A 89 16.00 5.50 -8.57
CA GLN A 89 16.85 5.06 -9.66
C GLN A 89 18.30 5.41 -9.32
N PRO A 90 19.18 4.42 -9.09
CA PRO A 90 20.61 4.65 -8.92
C PRO A 90 21.23 4.95 -10.28
N ARG A 91 20.91 6.07 -10.91
CA ARG A 91 21.65 6.62 -12.03
C ARG A 91 22.60 7.66 -11.49
N PRO A 92 23.91 7.58 -11.82
CA PRO A 92 24.87 8.60 -11.44
C PRO A 92 24.38 9.95 -11.97
N GLY A 93 24.24 10.94 -11.08
CA GLY A 93 23.80 12.30 -11.43
C GLY A 93 22.31 12.60 -11.25
N HIS A 94 21.44 11.63 -10.90
CA HIS A 94 20.04 11.93 -10.61
C HIS A 94 19.84 12.29 -9.12
N ARG A 95 19.17 13.42 -8.88
CA ARG A 95 18.74 13.83 -7.54
C ARG A 95 17.66 12.87 -7.04
N PRO A 96 17.67 12.48 -5.75
CA PRO A 96 16.59 11.67 -5.18
C PRO A 96 15.25 12.36 -5.37
N THR A 97 14.22 11.59 -5.72
CA THR A 97 12.87 12.14 -5.86
C THR A 97 12.30 12.55 -4.50
N ARG A 98 11.29 13.41 -4.51
CA ARG A 98 10.61 13.84 -3.27
C ARG A 98 10.03 12.66 -2.49
N SER A 99 9.49 11.66 -3.18
CA SER A 99 8.96 10.44 -2.55
C SER A 99 10.05 9.63 -1.84
N ALA A 100 11.24 9.51 -2.43
CA ALA A 100 12.38 8.85 -1.80
C ALA A 100 12.85 9.58 -0.54
N LEU A 101 12.91 10.91 -0.59
CA LEU A 101 13.26 11.73 0.58
C LEU A 101 12.22 11.61 1.68
N MET A 102 10.92 11.59 1.36
CA MET A 102 9.85 11.39 2.35
C MET A 102 9.88 10.00 2.97
N ALA A 103 10.12 8.96 2.16
CA ALA A 103 10.29 7.59 2.67
C ALA A 103 11.48 7.49 3.63
N LEU A 104 12.60 8.16 3.35
CA LEU A 104 13.74 8.26 4.29
C LEU A 104 13.40 9.09 5.54
N ALA A 105 12.72 10.22 5.36
CA ALA A 105 12.35 11.08 6.48
C ALA A 105 11.44 10.36 7.50
N THR A 106 10.64 9.38 7.05
CA THR A 106 9.79 8.57 7.95
C THR A 106 10.62 7.74 8.96
N TRP A 107 11.87 7.43 8.67
CA TRP A 107 12.75 6.72 9.61
C TRP A 107 13.17 7.58 10.82
N LEU A 108 13.14 8.92 10.71
CA LEU A 108 13.44 9.80 11.84
C LEU A 108 12.44 9.63 12.98
N PRO A 109 11.10 9.75 12.77
CA PRO A 109 10.14 9.46 13.84
C PRO A 109 10.14 8.01 14.29
N VAL A 110 10.49 7.03 13.43
CA VAL A 110 10.68 5.63 13.84
C VAL A 110 11.78 5.52 14.89
N LEU A 111 12.94 6.12 14.65
CA LEU A 111 14.06 6.15 15.60
C LEU A 111 13.71 6.92 16.88
N ALA A 112 12.97 8.04 16.75
CA ALA A 112 12.50 8.80 17.89
C ALA A 112 11.57 7.97 18.79
N VAL A 113 10.58 7.28 18.21
CA VAL A 113 9.68 6.38 18.95
C VAL A 113 10.47 5.25 19.59
N ALA A 114 11.43 4.63 18.86
CA ALA A 114 12.26 3.56 19.40
C ALA A 114 13.10 4.02 20.59
N GLY A 115 13.66 5.23 20.53
CA GLY A 115 14.45 5.82 21.61
C GLY A 115 13.62 6.24 22.82
N LEU A 116 12.37 6.68 22.61
CA LEU A 116 11.46 7.13 23.65
C LEU A 116 10.65 5.99 24.29
N ALA A 117 10.66 4.79 23.72
CA ALA A 117 9.94 3.62 24.23
C ALA A 117 10.59 3.07 25.52
N HIS A 118 10.38 3.73 26.66
CA HIS A 118 10.99 3.39 27.95
C HIS A 118 10.00 2.84 29.01
N GLY A 119 8.77 2.53 28.62
CA GLY A 119 7.79 1.96 29.55
C GLY A 119 6.64 2.89 29.89
N ASP A 120 6.85 4.17 30.11
CA ASP A 120 5.79 5.14 30.33
C ASP A 120 5.58 6.00 29.09
N ASN A 121 4.59 5.62 28.27
CA ASN A 121 4.26 6.30 27.01
C ASN A 121 3.39 7.56 27.22
N SER A 122 3.22 7.98 28.47
CA SER A 122 2.44 9.22 28.81
C SER A 122 3.22 10.50 28.53
N PHE A 123 4.53 10.41 28.32
CA PHE A 123 5.40 11.56 28.07
C PHE A 123 5.01 12.27 26.76
N TRP A 124 4.94 13.60 26.81
CA TRP A 124 4.50 14.43 25.68
C TRP A 124 5.35 14.22 24.41
N ALA A 125 6.68 13.99 24.56
CA ALA A 125 7.56 13.76 23.43
C ALA A 125 7.25 12.43 22.71
N THR A 126 6.82 11.39 23.43
CA THR A 126 6.38 10.13 22.85
C THR A 126 5.10 10.33 22.03
N ARG A 127 4.15 11.14 22.51
CA ARG A 127 2.94 11.50 21.77
C ARG A 127 3.27 12.28 20.51
N LEU A 128 4.20 13.24 20.60
CA LEU A 128 4.65 14.03 19.45
C LEU A 128 5.36 13.14 18.42
N ALA A 129 6.26 12.24 18.87
CA ALA A 129 6.93 11.28 17.98
C ALA A 129 5.91 10.33 17.30
N GLY A 130 4.88 9.90 18.02
CA GLY A 130 3.76 9.13 17.47
C GLY A 130 2.98 9.91 16.42
N ALA A 131 2.66 11.18 16.68
CA ALA A 131 2.00 12.04 15.71
C ALA A 131 2.83 12.22 14.44
N LEU A 132 4.14 12.46 14.59
CA LEU A 132 5.07 12.58 13.45
C LEU A 132 5.17 11.28 12.67
N LEU A 133 5.22 10.13 13.35
CA LEU A 133 5.23 8.82 12.70
C LEU A 133 3.98 8.60 11.86
N MET A 134 2.80 8.90 12.41
CA MET A 134 1.52 8.80 11.72
C MET A 134 1.49 9.72 10.48
N LEU A 135 1.85 11.00 10.65
CA LEU A 135 1.83 11.98 9.57
C LEU A 135 2.83 11.64 8.46
N CYS A 136 4.08 11.27 8.81
CA CYS A 136 5.08 10.89 7.82
C CYS A 136 4.66 9.63 7.05
N SER A 137 4.05 8.64 7.72
CA SER A 137 3.51 7.44 7.06
C SER A 137 2.40 7.80 6.08
N LEU A 138 1.47 8.66 6.47
CA LEU A 138 0.38 9.14 5.61
C LEU A 138 0.90 9.92 4.41
N VAL A 139 1.83 10.86 4.62
CA VAL A 139 2.45 11.65 3.56
C VAL A 139 3.21 10.76 2.58
N SER A 140 3.96 9.76 3.08
CA SER A 140 4.69 8.81 2.22
C SER A 140 3.74 8.00 1.33
N LEU A 141 2.59 7.54 1.86
CA LEU A 141 1.57 6.86 1.08
C LEU A 141 0.94 7.77 0.02
N LEU A 142 0.61 9.02 0.38
CA LEU A 142 0.03 9.99 -0.55
C LEU A 142 1.01 10.37 -1.67
N GLN A 143 2.28 10.63 -1.33
CA GLN A 143 3.29 10.99 -2.30
C GLN A 143 3.56 9.85 -3.29
N ALA A 144 3.68 8.60 -2.80
CA ALA A 144 3.83 7.44 -3.66
C ALA A 144 2.65 7.27 -4.64
N THR A 145 1.41 7.55 -4.19
CA THR A 145 0.23 7.50 -5.07
C THR A 145 0.21 8.64 -6.08
N HIS A 146 0.66 9.82 -5.69
CA HIS A 146 0.74 10.97 -6.58
C HIS A 146 1.73 10.71 -7.72
N ASP A 147 2.91 10.20 -7.39
CA ASP A 147 3.95 9.88 -8.38
C ASP A 147 3.48 8.80 -9.37
N ASP A 148 2.79 7.75 -8.89
CA ASP A 148 2.21 6.73 -9.76
C ASP A 148 1.18 7.30 -10.73
N ARG A 149 0.30 8.19 -10.25
CA ARG A 149 -0.73 8.83 -11.10
C ARG A 149 -0.13 9.80 -12.10
N ALA A 150 0.92 10.53 -11.74
CA ALA A 150 1.60 11.47 -12.61
C ALA A 150 2.21 10.80 -13.86
N CYS A 151 2.55 9.51 -13.77
CA CYS A 151 3.07 8.73 -14.89
C CYS A 151 1.98 8.23 -15.87
N LEU A 152 0.68 8.38 -15.53
CA LEU A 152 -0.43 7.89 -16.34
C LEU A 152 -0.91 8.94 -17.36
N PRO A 153 -1.44 8.52 -18.53
CA PRO A 153 -2.11 9.42 -19.46
C PRO A 153 -3.33 10.11 -18.81
N ALA A 154 -3.66 11.34 -19.23
CA ALA A 154 -4.72 12.16 -18.64
C ALA A 154 -6.07 11.45 -18.42
N PRO A 155 -6.60 10.61 -19.37
CA PRO A 155 -7.86 9.91 -19.15
C PRO A 155 -7.76 8.86 -18.05
N LEU A 156 -6.61 8.16 -17.92
CA LEU A 156 -6.38 7.19 -16.87
C LEU A 156 -6.13 7.85 -15.50
N GLN A 157 -5.60 9.08 -15.47
CA GLN A 157 -5.50 9.86 -14.24
C GLN A 157 -6.87 10.14 -13.61
N ARG A 158 -7.89 10.36 -14.42
CA ARG A 158 -9.28 10.52 -13.92
C ARG A 158 -9.85 9.20 -13.41
N ALA A 159 -9.67 8.11 -14.15
CA ALA A 159 -10.10 6.78 -13.73
C ALA A 159 -9.44 6.33 -12.43
N THR A 160 -8.22 6.79 -12.14
CA THR A 160 -7.47 6.49 -10.92
C THR A 160 -7.63 7.53 -9.80
N ALA A 161 -8.66 8.39 -9.85
CA ALA A 161 -8.89 9.43 -8.84
C ALA A 161 -9.04 8.87 -7.41
N LEU A 162 -9.64 7.70 -7.26
CA LEU A 162 -9.85 7.02 -5.97
C LEU A 162 -8.60 6.30 -5.44
N LEU A 163 -7.53 6.19 -6.22
CA LEU A 163 -6.32 5.44 -5.85
C LEU A 163 -5.69 5.88 -4.52
N PRO A 164 -5.57 7.19 -4.19
CA PRO A 164 -5.02 7.61 -2.89
C PRO A 164 -5.89 7.14 -1.72
N ALA A 165 -7.21 7.31 -1.82
CA ALA A 165 -8.14 6.87 -0.79
C ALA A 165 -8.08 5.34 -0.60
N CYS A 166 -8.08 4.59 -1.70
CA CYS A 166 -7.96 3.15 -1.69
C CYS A 166 -6.66 2.71 -0.98
N ARG A 167 -5.51 3.33 -1.27
CA ARG A 167 -4.23 2.99 -0.63
C ARG A 167 -4.19 3.29 0.85
N ILE A 168 -4.73 4.43 1.28
CA ILE A 168 -4.81 4.79 2.70
C ILE A 168 -5.69 3.78 3.43
N THR A 169 -6.86 3.45 2.86
CA THR A 169 -7.78 2.48 3.45
C THR A 169 -7.16 1.07 3.48
N THR A 170 -6.45 0.65 2.42
CA THR A 170 -5.68 -0.60 2.41
C THR A 170 -4.62 -0.61 3.51
N ALA A 171 -3.84 0.47 3.65
CA ALA A 171 -2.83 0.59 4.69
C ALA A 171 -3.47 0.50 6.09
N ALA A 172 -4.57 1.23 6.32
CA ALA A 172 -5.29 1.19 7.58
C ALA A 172 -5.86 -0.21 7.88
N TYR A 173 -6.46 -0.86 6.90
CA TYR A 173 -7.04 -2.19 7.07
C TYR A 173 -5.97 -3.25 7.34
N ILE A 174 -4.99 -3.40 6.44
CA ILE A 174 -3.91 -4.40 6.58
C ILE A 174 -3.05 -4.12 7.81
N GLY A 175 -2.65 -2.85 8.02
CA GLY A 175 -1.90 -2.45 9.21
C GLY A 175 -2.67 -2.72 10.50
N GLY A 176 -3.99 -2.51 10.50
CA GLY A 176 -4.88 -2.84 11.62
C GLY A 176 -4.96 -4.33 11.92
N LEU A 177 -5.03 -5.20 10.89
CA LEU A 177 -4.99 -6.66 11.07
C LEU A 177 -3.66 -7.12 11.67
N TRP A 178 -2.52 -6.58 11.17
CA TRP A 178 -1.20 -6.90 11.72
C TRP A 178 -1.03 -6.39 13.16
N LEU A 179 -1.53 -5.18 13.46
CA LEU A 179 -1.50 -4.67 14.83
C LEU A 179 -2.35 -5.53 15.76
N TRP A 180 -3.55 -5.93 15.31
CA TRP A 180 -4.40 -6.86 16.07
C TRP A 180 -3.69 -8.17 16.38
N LEU A 181 -3.00 -8.77 15.39
CA LEU A 181 -2.17 -9.95 15.60
C LEU A 181 -1.08 -9.69 16.66
N MET A 182 -0.35 -8.56 16.57
CA MET A 182 0.71 -8.24 17.53
C MET A 182 0.19 -8.10 18.96
N VAL A 183 -0.93 -7.41 19.14
CA VAL A 183 -1.57 -7.25 20.46
C VAL A 183 -2.04 -8.59 21.02
N ARG A 184 -2.52 -9.51 20.16
CA ARG A 184 -2.89 -10.87 20.58
C ARG A 184 -1.68 -11.71 20.98
N VAL A 185 -0.59 -11.66 20.24
CA VAL A 185 0.66 -12.37 20.56
C VAL A 185 1.24 -11.90 21.90
N GLN A 186 1.07 -10.62 22.24
CA GLN A 186 1.57 -10.03 23.48
C GLN A 186 0.66 -10.31 24.69
N GLY A 187 -0.50 -10.93 24.50
CA GLY A 187 -1.43 -11.25 25.57
C GLY A 187 -2.14 -10.03 26.22
N GLU A 188 -2.01 -8.86 25.61
CA GLU A 188 -2.47 -7.58 26.16
C GLU A 188 -3.94 -7.27 25.89
N PHE A 189 -4.65 -8.19 25.25
CA PHE A 189 -6.02 -7.97 24.84
C PHE A 189 -7.00 -8.39 25.93
N ASP A 190 -7.37 -7.45 26.79
CA ASP A 190 -8.55 -7.60 27.63
C ASP A 190 -9.79 -7.69 26.73
N GLY A 191 -10.51 -8.84 26.78
CA GLY A 191 -11.68 -9.12 25.95
C GLY A 191 -12.89 -8.20 26.21
N GLY A 192 -12.63 -6.97 26.65
CA GLY A 192 -13.62 -5.98 26.99
C GLY A 192 -14.16 -5.19 25.79
N ARG A 193 -14.93 -4.14 26.09
CA ARG A 193 -15.59 -3.24 25.13
C ARG A 193 -14.67 -2.73 24.01
N ASN A 194 -13.40 -2.53 24.30
CA ASN A 194 -12.40 -2.04 23.34
C ASN A 194 -12.11 -3.05 22.22
N ALA A 195 -12.23 -4.35 22.51
CA ALA A 195 -12.06 -5.41 21.52
C ALA A 195 -13.13 -5.34 20.44
N TYR A 196 -14.39 -5.18 20.85
CA TYR A 196 -15.50 -5.07 19.90
C TYR A 196 -15.41 -3.83 19.03
N LEU A 197 -15.01 -2.69 19.61
CA LEU A 197 -14.81 -1.46 18.84
C LEU A 197 -13.73 -1.63 17.78
N TRP A 198 -12.62 -2.32 18.12
CA TRP A 198 -11.56 -2.60 17.18
C TRP A 198 -12.02 -3.52 16.03
N ILE A 199 -12.77 -4.58 16.36
CA ILE A 199 -13.35 -5.48 15.35
C ILE A 199 -14.30 -4.72 14.42
N LEU A 200 -15.22 -3.93 14.98
CA LEU A 200 -16.15 -3.12 14.19
C LEU A 200 -15.42 -2.14 13.28
N LEU A 201 -14.35 -1.50 13.77
CA LEU A 201 -13.53 -0.60 12.99
C LEU A 201 -12.86 -1.31 11.81
N LEU A 202 -12.27 -2.49 12.02
CA LEU A 202 -11.65 -3.28 10.95
C LEU A 202 -12.71 -3.78 9.94
N LEU A 203 -13.90 -4.18 10.38
CA LEU A 203 -15.00 -4.55 9.48
C LEU A 203 -15.48 -3.35 8.64
N ALA A 204 -15.58 -2.17 9.26
CA ALA A 204 -15.93 -0.94 8.55
C ALA A 204 -14.86 -0.56 7.51
N LEU A 205 -13.56 -0.72 7.86
CA LEU A 205 -12.46 -0.50 6.92
C LEU A 205 -12.48 -1.51 5.77
N ALA A 206 -12.80 -2.79 6.04
CA ALA A 206 -12.97 -3.80 5.01
C ALA A 206 -14.09 -3.44 4.03
N LEU A 207 -15.24 -3.00 4.55
CA LEU A 207 -16.37 -2.56 3.74
C LEU A 207 -15.99 -1.33 2.88
N CYS A 208 -15.39 -0.32 3.51
CA CYS A 208 -14.94 0.89 2.82
C CYS A 208 -13.95 0.56 1.70
N LEU A 209 -12.98 -0.33 1.97
CA LEU A 209 -12.00 -0.78 0.98
C LEU A 209 -12.69 -1.49 -0.19
N GLY A 210 -13.64 -2.40 0.08
CA GLY A 210 -14.39 -3.11 -0.96
C GLY A 210 -15.19 -2.16 -1.86
N LEU A 211 -15.79 -1.11 -1.29
CA LEU A 211 -16.50 -0.08 -2.05
C LEU A 211 -15.54 0.74 -2.92
N LEU A 212 -14.39 1.15 -2.38
CA LEU A 212 -13.37 1.89 -3.13
C LEU A 212 -12.78 1.06 -4.28
N GLU A 213 -12.46 -0.20 -4.05
CA GLU A 213 -11.96 -1.11 -5.08
C GLU A 213 -13.01 -1.36 -6.17
N SER A 214 -14.27 -1.56 -5.79
CA SER A 214 -15.35 -1.71 -6.77
C SER A 214 -15.50 -0.47 -7.67
N GLY A 215 -15.42 0.72 -7.08
CA GLY A 215 -15.43 1.99 -7.81
C GLY A 215 -14.24 2.14 -8.77
N MET A 216 -13.03 1.75 -8.33
CA MET A 216 -11.83 1.76 -9.18
C MET A 216 -11.98 0.82 -10.39
N TRP A 217 -12.52 -0.37 -10.19
CA TRP A 217 -12.77 -1.32 -11.30
C TRP A 217 -13.87 -0.86 -12.26
N GLN A 218 -14.92 -0.20 -11.76
CA GLN A 218 -15.96 0.38 -12.60
C GLN A 218 -15.39 1.47 -13.50
N SER A 219 -14.57 2.37 -12.95
CA SER A 219 -13.96 3.46 -13.72
C SER A 219 -12.98 2.99 -14.81
N LEU A 220 -12.41 1.78 -14.69
CA LEU A 220 -11.59 1.17 -15.74
C LEU A 220 -12.44 0.50 -16.84
N ARG A 221 -13.67 0.03 -16.53
CA ARG A 221 -14.57 -0.63 -17.49
C ARG A 221 -15.31 0.34 -18.42
N GLU A 222 -15.57 1.57 -17.98
CA GLU A 222 -16.27 2.56 -18.78
C GLU A 222 -15.64 2.83 -20.16
N PRO A 223 -14.28 2.93 -20.29
CA PRO A 223 -13.64 3.09 -21.60
C PRO A 223 -13.71 1.83 -22.48
N GLU A 224 -13.75 0.62 -21.88
CA GLU A 224 -13.83 -0.66 -22.63
C GLU A 224 -15.22 -0.92 -23.22
N ALA A 225 -16.27 -0.46 -22.55
CA ALA A 225 -17.65 -0.62 -23.03
C ALA A 225 -17.91 0.13 -24.36
N VAL A 226 -17.14 1.19 -24.62
CA VAL A 226 -17.23 1.97 -25.86
C VAL A 226 -16.52 1.29 -27.04
N SER A 227 -15.51 0.44 -26.77
CA SER A 227 -14.69 -0.22 -27.80
C SER A 227 -15.16 -1.63 -28.21
N GLY A 228 -16.22 -2.17 -27.61
CA GLY A 228 -16.84 -3.44 -28.02
C GLY A 228 -16.06 -4.73 -27.68
N GLU A 229 -14.86 -4.65 -27.11
CA GLU A 229 -14.02 -5.79 -26.72
C GLU A 229 -14.28 -6.28 -25.30
N ALA A 230 -15.48 -6.73 -25.01
CA ALA A 230 -15.91 -7.20 -23.68
C ALA A 230 -15.30 -8.55 -23.23
N THR A 231 -14.38 -9.16 -23.99
CA THR A 231 -13.88 -10.53 -23.74
C THR A 231 -12.75 -10.62 -22.70
N VAL A 232 -11.94 -9.58 -22.51
CA VAL A 232 -10.77 -9.60 -21.61
C VAL A 232 -11.17 -9.60 -20.14
N GLY A 233 -12.28 -8.98 -19.77
CA GLY A 233 -12.75 -8.92 -18.37
C GLY A 233 -13.23 -10.28 -17.81
N ARG A 234 -13.74 -11.18 -18.65
CA ARG A 234 -14.39 -12.43 -18.22
C ARG A 234 -13.40 -13.49 -17.73
N SER A 235 -12.19 -13.54 -18.28
CA SER A 235 -11.18 -14.53 -17.93
C SER A 235 -10.55 -14.31 -16.54
N ARG A 236 -10.70 -13.09 -15.94
CA ARG A 236 -10.10 -12.72 -14.65
C ARG A 236 -11.04 -12.86 -13.46
N LEU A 237 -12.33 -13.15 -13.70
CA LEU A 237 -13.34 -13.27 -12.63
C LEU A 237 -12.93 -14.25 -11.52
N PRO A 238 -12.46 -15.50 -11.81
CA PRO A 238 -12.10 -16.44 -10.75
C PRO A 238 -10.95 -15.94 -9.87
N ALA A 239 -9.93 -15.31 -10.47
CA ALA A 239 -8.80 -14.77 -9.72
C ALA A 239 -9.22 -13.61 -8.79
N ARG A 240 -10.16 -12.76 -9.24
CA ARG A 240 -10.73 -11.69 -8.42
C ARG A 240 -11.59 -12.22 -7.28
N LEU A 241 -12.35 -13.30 -7.50
CA LEU A 241 -13.10 -13.94 -6.43
C LEU A 241 -12.17 -14.49 -5.36
N VAL A 242 -11.06 -15.13 -5.75
CA VAL A 242 -10.04 -15.62 -4.81
C VAL A 242 -9.40 -14.44 -4.06
N ALA A 243 -9.07 -13.35 -4.74
CA ALA A 243 -8.53 -12.15 -4.10
C ALA A 243 -9.52 -11.58 -3.06
N ALA A 244 -10.80 -11.45 -3.43
CA ALA A 244 -11.84 -10.96 -2.52
C ALA A 244 -12.07 -11.88 -1.32
N LEU A 245 -12.04 -13.20 -1.53
CA LEU A 245 -12.16 -14.20 -0.47
C LEU A 245 -11.02 -14.06 0.55
N LEU A 246 -9.78 -13.93 0.07
CA LEU A 246 -8.60 -13.75 0.93
C LEU A 246 -8.56 -12.38 1.60
N THR A 247 -8.97 -11.32 0.90
CA THR A 247 -8.92 -9.95 1.46
C THR A 247 -10.03 -9.69 2.46
N TYR A 248 -11.24 -10.17 2.20
CA TYR A 248 -12.44 -9.80 2.95
C TYR A 248 -13.04 -10.96 3.72
N ALA A 249 -13.41 -12.04 3.02
CA ALA A 249 -14.21 -13.09 3.64
C ALA A 249 -13.47 -13.79 4.78
N LEU A 250 -12.23 -14.19 4.56
CA LEU A 250 -11.43 -14.92 5.54
C LEU A 250 -11.03 -14.04 6.74
N PRO A 251 -10.51 -12.79 6.57
CA PRO A 251 -10.26 -11.93 7.71
C PRO A 251 -11.52 -11.52 8.46
N CYS A 252 -12.63 -11.21 7.77
CA CYS A 252 -13.88 -10.85 8.44
C CYS A 252 -14.45 -12.03 9.24
N ALA A 253 -14.44 -13.24 8.69
CA ALA A 253 -14.83 -14.44 9.41
C ALA A 253 -13.93 -14.69 10.64
N ALA A 254 -12.61 -14.53 10.48
CA ALA A 254 -11.66 -14.65 11.58
C ALA A 254 -11.88 -13.59 12.67
N LEU A 255 -12.19 -12.34 12.30
CA LEU A 255 -12.53 -11.27 13.24
C LEU A 255 -13.82 -11.57 14.01
N LEU A 256 -14.88 -12.05 13.33
CA LEU A 256 -16.18 -12.34 13.94
C LEU A 256 -16.12 -13.58 14.83
N LEU A 257 -15.49 -14.66 14.36
CA LEU A 257 -15.42 -15.93 15.09
C LEU A 257 -14.32 -15.93 16.15
N GLY A 258 -13.17 -15.35 15.87
CA GLY A 258 -12.00 -15.34 16.74
C GLY A 258 -11.90 -14.11 17.63
N GLY A 259 -12.58 -13.03 17.28
CA GLY A 259 -12.51 -11.76 18.01
C GLY A 259 -13.06 -11.87 19.44
N SER A 260 -14.20 -12.54 19.61
CA SER A 260 -14.82 -12.76 20.91
C SER A 260 -14.12 -13.84 21.75
N SER A 261 -13.58 -14.88 21.11
CA SER A 261 -12.90 -15.99 21.78
C SER A 261 -11.43 -15.72 22.13
N GLY A 262 -10.87 -14.61 21.66
CA GLY A 262 -9.45 -14.31 21.87
C GLY A 262 -8.47 -15.19 21.08
N SER A 263 -8.96 -15.90 20.06
CA SER A 263 -8.18 -16.87 19.30
C SER A 263 -7.00 -16.25 18.57
N LEU A 264 -5.77 -16.62 18.97
CA LEU A 264 -4.54 -16.24 18.29
C LEU A 264 -4.50 -16.80 16.86
N LEU A 265 -5.03 -18.02 16.65
CA LEU A 265 -5.08 -18.63 15.31
C LEU A 265 -5.91 -17.80 14.34
N ALA A 266 -7.04 -17.24 14.79
CA ALA A 266 -7.87 -16.38 13.95
C ALA A 266 -7.09 -15.12 13.50
N ALA A 267 -6.37 -14.48 14.42
CA ALA A 267 -5.53 -13.32 14.09
C ALA A 267 -4.36 -13.70 13.15
N ALA A 268 -3.72 -14.85 13.41
CA ALA A 268 -2.62 -15.36 12.60
C ALA A 268 -3.05 -15.75 11.18
N LEU A 269 -4.31 -16.10 10.97
CA LEU A 269 -4.88 -16.35 9.64
C LEU A 269 -5.34 -15.06 8.95
N ALA A 270 -5.95 -14.13 9.70
CA ALA A 270 -6.53 -12.92 9.14
C ALA A 270 -5.46 -11.98 8.53
N ALA A 271 -4.37 -11.71 9.23
CA ALA A 271 -3.37 -10.75 8.77
C ALA A 271 -2.64 -11.20 7.48
N PRO A 272 -2.08 -12.43 7.38
CA PRO A 272 -1.46 -12.89 6.14
C PRO A 272 -2.46 -13.08 5.00
N SER A 273 -3.67 -13.58 5.26
CA SER A 273 -4.67 -13.76 4.21
C SER A 273 -5.10 -12.44 3.60
N GLY A 274 -5.36 -11.41 4.42
CA GLY A 274 -5.68 -10.07 3.95
C GLY A 274 -4.54 -9.49 3.09
N MET A 275 -3.31 -9.69 3.50
CA MET A 275 -2.13 -9.24 2.74
C MET A 275 -1.97 -9.97 1.41
N LEU A 276 -2.17 -11.31 1.38
CA LEU A 276 -2.11 -12.11 0.16
C LEU A 276 -3.25 -11.74 -0.81
N GLY A 277 -4.46 -11.52 -0.28
CA GLY A 277 -5.59 -11.08 -1.09
C GLY A 277 -5.33 -9.72 -1.73
N GLN A 278 -4.81 -8.76 -0.97
CA GLN A 278 -4.41 -7.45 -1.49
C GLN A 278 -3.27 -7.53 -2.52
N LEU A 279 -2.32 -8.44 -2.33
CA LEU A 279 -1.28 -8.70 -3.32
C LEU A 279 -1.89 -9.14 -4.66
N LEU A 280 -2.82 -10.10 -4.61
CA LEU A 280 -3.47 -10.61 -5.82
C LEU A 280 -4.33 -9.54 -6.50
N GLU A 281 -5.13 -8.80 -5.72
CA GLU A 281 -5.96 -7.70 -6.23
C GLU A 281 -5.11 -6.62 -6.89
N ARG A 282 -4.02 -6.22 -6.24
CA ARG A 282 -3.09 -5.21 -6.75
C ARG A 282 -2.43 -5.66 -8.05
N TYR A 283 -1.95 -6.89 -8.10
CA TYR A 283 -1.35 -7.45 -9.29
C TYR A 283 -2.32 -7.50 -10.48
N LEU A 284 -3.57 -7.93 -10.22
CA LEU A 284 -4.62 -7.96 -11.24
C LEU A 284 -4.98 -6.55 -11.75
N TYR A 285 -5.07 -5.59 -10.84
CA TYR A 285 -5.35 -4.20 -11.18
C TYR A 285 -4.24 -3.58 -12.03
N GLU A 286 -2.97 -3.81 -11.69
CA GLU A 286 -1.83 -3.29 -12.47
C GLU A 286 -1.76 -3.89 -13.88
N ILE A 287 -2.12 -5.18 -14.04
CA ILE A 287 -2.23 -5.78 -15.38
C ILE A 287 -3.37 -5.12 -16.16
N ALA A 288 -4.55 -4.94 -15.54
CA ALA A 288 -5.68 -4.31 -16.20
C ALA A 288 -5.37 -2.85 -16.62
N LEU A 289 -4.67 -2.12 -15.75
CA LEU A 289 -4.23 -0.75 -16.05
C LEU A 289 -3.22 -0.71 -17.20
N GLY A 290 -2.30 -1.68 -17.27
CA GLY A 290 -1.32 -1.82 -18.35
C GLY A 290 -2.00 -2.12 -19.69
N ASP A 291 -2.97 -3.02 -19.70
CA ASP A 291 -3.74 -3.36 -20.89
C ASP A 291 -4.59 -2.15 -21.38
N ALA A 292 -5.23 -1.43 -20.46
CA ALA A 292 -5.99 -0.22 -20.78
C ALA A 292 -5.09 0.92 -21.33
N ALA A 293 -3.84 1.00 -20.85
CA ALA A 293 -2.87 1.95 -21.38
C ALA A 293 -2.37 1.57 -22.79
N ALA A 294 -2.23 0.27 -23.07
CA ALA A 294 -1.79 -0.23 -24.38
C ALA A 294 -2.90 -0.17 -25.46
N ALA A 295 -4.17 -0.34 -25.06
CA ALA A 295 -5.31 -0.33 -25.96
C ALA A 295 -5.62 1.06 -26.56
N LYS A 296 -5.05 2.15 -26.01
CA LYS A 296 -5.28 3.51 -26.48
C LYS A 296 -4.09 3.98 -27.34
N PRO A 297 -4.14 3.80 -28.70
CA PRO A 297 -3.10 4.30 -29.56
C PRO A 297 -2.99 5.81 -29.37
N ALA A 298 -1.75 6.32 -29.34
CA ALA A 298 -1.49 7.74 -29.32
C ALA A 298 -2.28 8.39 -30.45
N SER A 299 -3.27 9.24 -30.11
CA SER A 299 -4.02 10.01 -31.09
C SER A 299 -2.99 10.67 -32.00
N PRO A 300 -3.06 10.49 -33.34
CA PRO A 300 -2.09 11.12 -34.23
C PRO A 300 -2.11 12.62 -33.94
N ALA A 301 -0.94 13.17 -33.64
CA ALA A 301 -0.77 14.59 -33.44
C ALA A 301 -1.39 15.28 -34.67
N ARG A 302 -2.47 16.05 -34.47
CA ARG A 302 -2.99 16.91 -35.51
C ARG A 302 -1.87 17.85 -35.91
N VAL A 303 -1.26 17.56 -37.03
CA VAL A 303 -0.35 18.49 -37.72
C VAL A 303 -1.27 19.61 -38.24
N HIS A 304 -1.21 20.76 -37.57
CA HIS A 304 -1.76 22.01 -38.05
C HIS A 304 -0.62 22.87 -38.55
#